data_f72124767e51ed05d624eb389b00ac1e
#
_entry.id   f72124767e51ed05d624eb389b00ac1e
#
_cell.length_a   1.000
_cell.length_b   1.000
_cell.length_c   1.000
_cell.angle_alpha   90.00
_cell.angle_beta   90.00
_cell.angle_gamma   90.00
#
_symmetry.space_group_name_H-M   'P 1'
#
loop_
_entity.id
_entity.type
_entity.pdbx_description
1 polymer ?
#
loop_
_entity_poly.entity_id
_entity_poly.type
_entity_poly.pdbx_seq_one_letter_code
_entity_poly.pdbx_strand_id
1 'polypeptide(L)'
;MEKDTIQTFEDVPVRDAALERALVRKLDMRVLPTIFLIFIMNYIDRNGITTARLKGLESDLGLTDLQYSIILSVLYATYCPAQIPSNMALNYIRRPSEGRAAMYLLSRWYTKKELAFRSAILYSGLLISNAFGPLMAAGILGEMEGKRGIRAWRWLFYIEGSITICIGIMSMWLLPDYPHNTRWISPQEQRLAQARIAEDAGEADKDNKEDSPLHGLKLALKDPLVYVFSIMTTAQLLGLSFVNFFPTLTETLGFSTTVSLLLCAQVFSGTSTRLLLTVRRPPWVFSAIVCCLNAWHADRTGERFFHISGWWWGVIVGFIMGLSTMHTGARYVSLFLMACGYTGFAMTLVWVSNVVVRPPAKRAAAIGIVNGIGNLGNLMGSYTWKADWGPGYHQSMAISLAALAFSTVLSVGIRQNLVRENQRFDKEDRLEIDANRVEEAARLEGISFEQAMERRRGFRYLY
;
A
#
# COMPACT_ATOMS: atom_id res chain seq x y z
N MET A 1 -40.65 23.69 28.18
CA MET A 1 -40.71 24.71 27.10
C MET A 1 -39.28 25.18 26.88
N GLU A 2 -38.53 24.43 26.19
CA GLU A 2 -37.13 24.71 25.82
C GLU A 2 -37.12 24.95 24.32
N LYS A 3 -36.84 26.20 23.95
CA LYS A 3 -36.79 26.63 22.55
C LYS A 3 -35.52 26.10 21.93
N ASP A 4 -35.64 25.08 21.08
CA ASP A 4 -34.62 24.70 20.14
C ASP A 4 -34.29 25.89 19.24
N THR A 5 -33.13 26.47 19.46
CA THR A 5 -32.59 27.54 18.64
C THR A 5 -32.07 26.87 17.36
N ILE A 6 -32.90 26.87 16.33
CA ILE A 6 -32.47 26.58 14.95
C ILE A 6 -31.45 27.66 14.59
N GLN A 7 -30.16 27.32 14.66
CA GLN A 7 -29.12 28.16 14.10
C GLN A 7 -29.29 28.15 12.58
N THR A 8 -29.82 29.25 12.07
CA THR A 8 -29.89 29.55 10.65
C THR A 8 -28.49 29.48 10.03
N PHE A 9 -28.34 28.71 8.97
CA PHE A 9 -27.14 28.62 8.12
C PHE A 9 -26.98 29.88 7.23
N GLU A 10 -27.02 31.07 7.84
CA GLU A 10 -26.70 32.34 7.19
C GLU A 10 -25.29 32.75 7.64
N ASP A 11 -24.30 32.27 7.02
CA ASP A 11 -22.93 32.79 6.79
C ASP A 11 -22.04 31.62 6.33
N VAL A 12 -22.31 31.09 5.12
CA VAL A 12 -21.31 30.33 4.42
C VAL A 12 -20.26 31.36 3.95
N PRO A 13 -19.08 31.45 4.58
CA PRO A 13 -18.09 32.43 4.15
C PRO A 13 -17.74 32.11 2.69
N VAL A 14 -17.82 33.16 1.85
CA VAL A 14 -17.33 33.13 0.47
C VAL A 14 -16.01 32.37 0.49
N ARG A 15 -15.95 31.28 -0.27
CA ARG A 15 -14.82 30.34 -0.32
C ARG A 15 -13.55 31.11 -0.64
N ASP A 16 -12.79 31.49 0.38
CA ASP A 16 -11.52 32.18 0.20
C ASP A 16 -10.48 31.13 -0.23
N ALA A 17 -10.21 31.06 -1.53
CA ALA A 17 -9.24 30.16 -2.11
C ALA A 17 -7.81 30.38 -1.56
N ALA A 18 -7.52 31.51 -0.96
CA ALA A 18 -6.24 31.78 -0.31
C ALA A 18 -6.19 31.10 1.06
N LEU A 19 -7.25 31.20 1.85
CA LEU A 19 -7.37 30.54 3.15
C LEU A 19 -7.38 29.01 3.00
N GLU A 20 -8.06 28.51 1.98
CA GLU A 20 -8.09 27.07 1.68
C GLU A 20 -6.68 26.53 1.33
N ARG A 21 -5.94 27.23 0.48
CA ARG A 21 -4.56 26.86 0.15
C ARG A 21 -3.63 26.95 1.36
N ALA A 22 -3.81 27.95 2.21
CA ALA A 22 -3.05 28.09 3.46
C ALA A 22 -3.31 26.93 4.43
N LEU A 23 -4.57 26.54 4.61
CA LEU A 23 -4.97 25.38 5.43
C LEU A 23 -4.35 24.09 4.90
N VAL A 24 -4.51 23.81 3.61
CA VAL A 24 -3.94 22.59 2.98
C VAL A 24 -2.42 22.55 3.14
N ARG A 25 -1.73 23.67 2.91
CA ARG A 25 -0.27 23.74 3.10
C ARG A 25 0.13 23.47 4.56
N LYS A 26 -0.63 23.98 5.53
CA LYS A 26 -0.40 23.77 6.97
C LYS A 26 -0.57 22.29 7.34
N LEU A 27 -1.60 21.64 6.77
CA LEU A 27 -1.83 20.19 6.89
C LEU A 27 -0.68 19.39 6.26
N ASP A 28 -0.30 19.72 5.03
CA ASP A 28 0.76 19.04 4.29
C ASP A 28 2.12 19.13 5.01
N MET A 29 2.40 20.24 5.70
CA MET A 29 3.65 20.42 6.44
C MET A 29 3.67 19.70 7.80
N ARG A 30 2.54 19.35 8.37
CA ARG A 30 2.46 18.80 9.73
C ARG A 30 1.97 17.36 9.76
N VAL A 31 0.88 17.08 9.10
CA VAL A 31 0.23 15.76 9.14
C VAL A 31 0.99 14.77 8.24
N LEU A 32 1.26 15.18 7.01
CA LEU A 32 1.84 14.30 6.01
C LEU A 32 3.24 13.78 6.38
N PRO A 33 4.22 14.62 6.82
CA PRO A 33 5.53 14.14 7.22
C PRO A 33 5.47 13.21 8.44
N THR A 34 4.59 13.50 9.40
CA THR A 34 4.46 12.66 10.62
C THR A 34 3.94 11.28 10.27
N ILE A 35 2.87 11.19 9.48
CA ILE A 35 2.31 9.90 9.04
C ILE A 35 3.31 9.17 8.15
N PHE A 36 3.98 9.87 7.25
CA PHE A 36 5.01 9.31 6.38
C PHE A 36 6.16 8.70 7.18
N LEU A 37 6.64 9.38 8.22
CA LEU A 37 7.70 8.89 9.10
C LEU A 37 7.27 7.65 9.88
N ILE A 38 6.06 7.64 10.46
CA ILE A 38 5.48 6.47 11.12
C ILE A 38 5.43 5.28 10.15
N PHE A 39 5.00 5.53 8.91
CA PHE A 39 4.86 4.50 7.90
C PHE A 39 6.22 3.91 7.49
N ILE A 40 7.24 4.74 7.31
CA ILE A 40 8.61 4.30 7.03
C ILE A 40 9.13 3.43 8.15
N MET A 41 9.03 3.88 9.42
CA MET A 41 9.53 3.11 10.56
C MET A 41 8.82 1.78 10.73
N ASN A 42 7.50 1.74 10.51
CA ASN A 42 6.75 0.49 10.54
C ASN A 42 7.29 -0.56 9.54
N TYR A 43 7.73 -0.13 8.35
CA TYR A 43 8.31 -1.03 7.37
C TYR A 43 9.79 -1.35 7.64
N ILE A 44 10.56 -0.44 8.23
CA ILE A 44 11.93 -0.70 8.68
C ILE A 44 11.92 -1.79 9.77
N ASP A 45 11.11 -1.62 10.82
CA ASP A 45 10.97 -2.59 11.91
C ASP A 45 10.56 -3.98 11.39
N ARG A 46 9.63 -4.02 10.42
CA ARG A 46 9.20 -5.27 9.79
C ARG A 46 10.35 -6.00 9.08
N ASN A 47 11.23 -5.25 8.42
CA ASN A 47 12.34 -5.80 7.64
C ASN A 47 13.62 -5.98 8.47
N GLY A 48 13.69 -5.49 9.70
CA GLY A 48 14.85 -5.58 10.58
C GLY A 48 15.35 -7.01 10.78
N ILE A 49 14.43 -7.98 10.87
CA ILE A 49 14.79 -9.39 11.04
C ILE A 49 15.54 -9.98 9.83
N THR A 50 15.21 -9.54 8.62
CA THR A 50 15.85 -10.02 7.39
C THR A 50 17.27 -9.49 7.25
N THR A 51 17.55 -8.29 7.75
CA THR A 51 18.90 -7.71 7.81
C THR A 51 19.72 -8.27 8.97
N ALA A 52 19.10 -8.54 10.12
CA ALA A 52 19.74 -9.18 11.28
C ALA A 52 20.25 -10.59 10.96
N ARG A 53 19.57 -11.32 10.07
CA ARG A 53 19.98 -12.64 9.57
C ARG A 53 21.43 -12.63 9.06
N LEU A 54 21.81 -11.61 8.31
CA LEU A 54 23.12 -11.48 7.68
C LEU A 54 24.29 -11.34 8.68
N LYS A 55 24.00 -11.04 9.94
CA LYS A 55 24.99 -10.86 11.01
C LYS A 55 24.82 -11.84 12.17
N GLY A 56 24.43 -13.06 11.83
CA GLY A 56 24.50 -14.19 12.74
C GLY A 56 23.34 -14.35 13.70
N LEU A 57 22.17 -13.75 13.41
CA LEU A 57 20.95 -13.98 14.21
C LEU A 57 20.60 -15.47 14.30
N GLU A 58 20.67 -16.21 13.19
CA GLU A 58 20.32 -17.64 13.13
C GLU A 58 21.31 -18.48 13.93
N SER A 59 22.63 -18.24 13.76
CA SER A 59 23.67 -18.98 14.46
C SER A 59 23.68 -18.71 15.95
N ASP A 60 23.41 -17.46 16.38
CA ASP A 60 23.41 -17.03 17.78
C ASP A 60 22.21 -17.60 18.56
N LEU A 61 21.07 -17.76 17.88
CA LEU A 61 19.84 -18.32 18.45
C LEU A 61 19.67 -19.81 18.18
N GLY A 62 20.59 -20.43 17.43
CA GLY A 62 20.49 -21.84 17.04
C GLY A 62 19.27 -22.16 16.18
N LEU A 63 18.84 -21.22 15.35
CA LEU A 63 17.63 -21.38 14.52
C LEU A 63 17.92 -22.25 13.30
N THR A 64 16.98 -23.16 13.02
CA THR A 64 16.93 -23.84 11.73
C THR A 64 16.28 -22.94 10.67
N ASP A 65 16.52 -23.19 9.38
CA ASP A 65 15.90 -22.45 8.27
C ASP A 65 14.36 -22.49 8.34
N LEU A 66 13.79 -23.61 8.78
CA LEU A 66 12.34 -23.72 9.02
C LEU A 66 11.86 -22.80 10.13
N GLN A 67 12.58 -22.73 11.26
CA GLN A 67 12.22 -21.87 12.38
C GLN A 67 12.31 -20.39 11.97
N TYR A 68 13.32 -20.01 11.19
CA TYR A 68 13.42 -18.66 10.63
C TYR A 68 12.23 -18.33 9.70
N SER A 69 11.85 -19.26 8.83
CA SER A 69 10.68 -19.11 7.95
C SER A 69 9.38 -18.97 8.76
N ILE A 70 9.24 -19.71 9.88
CA ILE A 70 8.11 -19.57 10.81
C ILE A 70 8.08 -18.17 11.43
N ILE A 71 9.21 -17.64 11.88
CA ILE A 71 9.28 -16.28 12.47
C ILE A 71 8.79 -15.23 11.45
N LEU A 72 9.22 -15.32 10.18
CA LEU A 72 8.74 -14.43 9.13
C LEU A 72 7.23 -14.59 8.87
N SER A 73 6.73 -15.83 8.92
CA SER A 73 5.35 -16.13 8.60
C SER A 73 4.34 -15.77 9.70
N VAL A 74 4.76 -15.80 10.97
CA VAL A 74 3.89 -15.46 12.12
C VAL A 74 3.30 -14.06 12.00
N LEU A 75 4.09 -13.09 11.51
CA LEU A 75 3.60 -11.75 11.24
C LEU A 75 2.37 -11.78 10.31
N TYR A 76 2.46 -12.53 9.21
CA TYR A 76 1.38 -12.59 8.23
C TYR A 76 0.21 -13.45 8.72
N ALA A 77 0.47 -14.47 9.53
CA ALA A 77 -0.58 -15.31 10.12
C ALA A 77 -1.52 -14.50 11.03
N THR A 78 -1.01 -13.48 11.71
CA THR A 78 -1.82 -12.56 12.54
C THR A 78 -2.35 -11.37 11.73
N TYR A 79 -1.56 -10.83 10.83
CA TYR A 79 -1.90 -9.65 10.04
C TYR A 79 -3.04 -9.91 9.04
N CYS A 80 -3.03 -11.07 8.34
CA CYS A 80 -4.04 -11.37 7.34
C CYS A 80 -5.47 -11.41 7.88
N PRO A 81 -5.79 -12.17 8.94
CA PRO A 81 -7.15 -12.17 9.49
C PRO A 81 -7.53 -10.84 10.14
N ALA A 82 -6.56 -10.08 10.69
CA ALA A 82 -6.83 -8.77 11.30
C ALA A 82 -7.21 -7.68 10.29
N GLN A 83 -6.87 -7.83 9.01
CA GLN A 83 -7.20 -6.84 7.96
C GLN A 83 -8.71 -6.65 7.77
N ILE A 84 -9.48 -7.74 7.79
CA ILE A 84 -10.92 -7.68 7.57
C ILE A 84 -11.61 -6.91 8.71
N PRO A 85 -11.50 -7.32 10.00
CA PRO A 85 -12.13 -6.60 11.08
C PRO A 85 -11.59 -5.18 11.23
N SER A 86 -10.31 -4.94 10.94
CA SER A 86 -9.72 -3.59 10.99
C SER A 86 -10.35 -2.65 9.96
N ASN A 87 -10.50 -3.08 8.70
CA ASN A 87 -11.15 -2.26 7.67
C ASN A 87 -12.66 -2.09 7.92
N MET A 88 -13.32 -3.10 8.48
CA MET A 88 -14.72 -2.99 8.90
C MET A 88 -14.88 -2.01 10.07
N ALA A 89 -14.00 -2.09 11.06
CA ALA A 89 -13.98 -1.16 12.19
C ALA A 89 -13.76 0.29 11.72
N LEU A 90 -12.86 0.51 10.76
CA LEU A 90 -12.65 1.82 10.15
C LEU A 90 -13.92 2.40 9.50
N ASN A 91 -14.74 1.56 8.88
CA ASN A 91 -16.03 1.97 8.35
C ASN A 91 -17.09 2.24 9.44
N TYR A 92 -17.08 1.44 10.52
CA TYR A 92 -18.00 1.62 11.64
C TYR A 92 -17.65 2.86 12.47
N ILE A 93 -16.37 3.13 12.66
CA ILE A 93 -15.81 4.28 13.39
C ILE A 93 -16.03 5.61 12.62
N ARG A 94 -16.68 5.60 11.48
CA ARG A 94 -17.22 6.82 10.82
C ARG A 94 -18.11 7.66 11.74
N ARG A 95 -18.57 7.11 12.85
CA ARG A 95 -19.16 7.89 13.97
C ARG A 95 -18.05 8.58 14.78
N PRO A 96 -18.28 9.77 15.34
CA PRO A 96 -17.24 10.77 15.68
C PRO A 96 -16.26 10.43 16.81
N SER A 97 -16.09 9.22 17.25
CA SER A 97 -15.37 9.01 18.49
C SER A 97 -14.02 8.33 18.46
N GLU A 98 -13.66 7.42 17.54
CA GLU A 98 -12.34 6.74 17.71
C GLU A 98 -11.83 6.00 16.46
N GLY A 99 -10.91 6.56 15.69
CA GLY A 99 -10.27 5.83 14.61
C GLY A 99 -8.96 6.41 14.10
N ARG A 100 -7.84 5.75 14.41
CA ARG A 100 -6.46 6.25 14.21
C ARG A 100 -5.68 5.59 13.07
N ALA A 101 -6.29 5.07 12.03
CA ALA A 101 -5.54 4.58 10.88
C ALA A 101 -5.12 5.72 9.95
N ALA A 102 -3.87 5.68 9.46
CA ALA A 102 -3.26 6.76 8.69
C ALA A 102 -4.10 7.21 7.47
N MET A 103 -4.64 6.25 6.70
CA MET A 103 -5.49 6.56 5.55
C MET A 103 -6.84 7.18 5.96
N TYR A 104 -7.41 6.72 7.06
CA TYR A 104 -8.62 7.29 7.62
C TYR A 104 -8.38 8.73 8.11
N LEU A 105 -7.27 8.97 8.83
CA LEU A 105 -6.90 10.30 9.26
C LEU A 105 -6.75 11.25 8.06
N LEU A 106 -6.08 10.82 7.00
CA LEU A 106 -5.97 11.61 5.77
C LEU A 106 -7.34 11.90 5.14
N SER A 107 -8.24 10.92 5.07
CA SER A 107 -9.58 11.12 4.51
C SER A 107 -10.48 12.06 5.32
N ARG A 108 -10.12 12.33 6.58
CA ARG A 108 -10.84 13.30 7.44
C ARG A 108 -10.36 14.74 7.27
N TRP A 109 -9.19 14.92 6.64
CA TRP A 109 -8.57 16.23 6.47
C TRP A 109 -8.47 16.66 5.01
N TYR A 110 -8.50 15.71 4.08
CA TYR A 110 -8.32 15.96 2.67
C TYR A 110 -9.51 15.50 1.84
N THR A 111 -9.84 16.25 0.82
CA THR A 111 -10.89 15.90 -0.15
C THR A 111 -10.43 14.73 -1.03
N LYS A 112 -11.37 14.06 -1.70
CA LYS A 112 -11.08 12.91 -2.59
C LYS A 112 -10.04 13.25 -3.67
N LYS A 113 -10.11 14.46 -4.23
CA LYS A 113 -9.17 14.96 -5.23
C LYS A 113 -7.76 15.15 -4.66
N GLU A 114 -7.65 15.54 -3.41
CA GLU A 114 -6.39 15.77 -2.72
C GLU A 114 -5.79 14.49 -2.13
N LEU A 115 -6.62 13.52 -1.79
CA LEU A 115 -6.25 12.28 -1.11
C LEU A 115 -5.39 11.36 -1.98
N ALA A 116 -5.64 11.31 -3.30
CA ALA A 116 -4.94 10.42 -4.22
C ALA A 116 -3.42 10.67 -4.24
N PHE A 117 -3.00 11.93 -4.42
CA PHE A 117 -1.59 12.30 -4.41
C PHE A 117 -0.91 12.02 -3.07
N ARG A 118 -1.59 12.30 -1.95
CA ARG A 118 -1.04 12.09 -0.61
C ARG A 118 -0.95 10.62 -0.24
N SER A 119 -1.87 9.81 -0.72
CA SER A 119 -1.79 8.36 -0.62
C SER A 119 -0.59 7.81 -1.40
N ALA A 120 -0.32 8.33 -2.59
CA ALA A 120 0.86 7.94 -3.37
C ALA A 120 2.16 8.28 -2.63
N ILE A 121 2.23 9.44 -1.95
CA ILE A 121 3.37 9.79 -1.09
C ILE A 121 3.54 8.75 0.03
N LEU A 122 2.47 8.33 0.69
CA LEU A 122 2.55 7.30 1.72
C LEU A 122 3.08 5.97 1.17
N TYR A 123 2.57 5.51 0.03
CA TYR A 123 3.05 4.27 -0.58
C TYR A 123 4.49 4.37 -1.07
N SER A 124 4.97 5.56 -1.48
CA SER A 124 6.38 5.75 -1.78
C SER A 124 7.26 5.57 -0.53
N GLY A 125 6.73 5.83 0.67
CA GLY A 125 7.40 5.55 1.94
C GLY A 125 7.76 4.08 2.15
N LEU A 126 6.92 3.14 1.67
CA LEU A 126 7.24 1.72 1.63
C LEU A 126 8.51 1.43 0.82
N LEU A 127 8.63 2.03 -0.35
CA LEU A 127 9.78 1.83 -1.23
C LEU A 127 11.04 2.50 -0.66
N ILE A 128 10.88 3.67 -0.07
CA ILE A 128 11.96 4.40 0.61
C ILE A 128 12.44 3.64 1.86
N SER A 129 11.54 3.01 2.63
CA SER A 129 11.92 2.21 3.80
C SER A 129 12.80 1.01 3.43
N ASN A 130 12.56 0.40 2.27
CA ASN A 130 13.38 -0.68 1.75
C ASN A 130 14.81 -0.22 1.35
N ALA A 131 15.03 1.08 1.17
CA ALA A 131 16.37 1.66 1.00
C ALA A 131 16.98 2.07 2.36
N PHE A 132 16.20 2.75 3.20
CA PHE A 132 16.68 3.28 4.48
C PHE A 132 16.96 2.19 5.52
N GLY A 133 16.13 1.14 5.60
CA GLY A 133 16.34 0.02 6.54
C GLY A 133 17.71 -0.64 6.37
N PRO A 134 18.07 -1.14 5.18
CA PRO A 134 19.39 -1.70 4.92
C PRO A 134 20.53 -0.70 5.13
N LEU A 135 20.34 0.60 4.83
CA LEU A 135 21.35 1.63 5.09
C LEU A 135 21.64 1.79 6.59
N MET A 136 20.58 1.91 7.38
CA MET A 136 20.71 2.00 8.83
C MET A 136 21.33 0.71 9.42
N ALA A 137 20.89 -0.43 8.93
CA ALA A 137 21.44 -1.72 9.31
C ALA A 137 22.93 -1.85 8.93
N ALA A 138 23.36 -1.36 7.76
CA ALA A 138 24.76 -1.37 7.35
C ALA A 138 25.66 -0.64 8.35
N GLY A 139 25.23 0.54 8.81
CA GLY A 139 25.95 1.32 9.83
C GLY A 139 25.98 0.62 11.19
N ILE A 140 24.84 0.14 11.66
CA ILE A 140 24.72 -0.51 12.97
C ILE A 140 25.47 -1.86 12.96
N LEU A 141 25.22 -2.71 12.00
CA LEU A 141 25.82 -4.04 11.91
C LEU A 141 27.32 -3.99 11.59
N GLY A 142 27.81 -2.92 10.94
CA GLY A 142 29.21 -2.70 10.66
C GLY A 142 30.02 -2.28 11.89
N GLU A 143 29.46 -1.35 12.69
CA GLU A 143 30.21 -0.64 13.71
C GLU A 143 29.91 -1.08 15.16
N MET A 144 28.81 -1.80 15.40
CA MET A 144 28.35 -2.09 16.76
C MET A 144 28.67 -3.52 17.25
N GLU A 145 29.33 -4.35 16.42
CA GLU A 145 29.67 -5.72 16.82
C GLU A 145 30.58 -5.74 18.04
N GLY A 146 30.21 -6.51 19.06
CA GLY A 146 30.96 -6.69 20.29
C GLY A 146 30.95 -5.49 21.25
N LYS A 147 30.41 -4.34 20.88
CA LYS A 147 30.31 -3.17 21.77
C LYS A 147 29.47 -3.51 22.99
N ARG A 148 30.03 -3.29 24.18
CA ARG A 148 29.47 -3.67 25.50
C ARG A 148 29.15 -5.17 25.62
N GLY A 149 29.85 -6.03 24.89
CA GLY A 149 29.62 -7.48 24.90
C GLY A 149 28.32 -7.91 24.19
N ILE A 150 27.70 -7.01 23.43
CA ILE A 150 26.43 -7.26 22.77
C ILE A 150 26.67 -7.45 21.25
N ARG A 151 26.03 -8.45 20.64
CA ARG A 151 26.06 -8.72 19.21
C ARG A 151 25.41 -7.60 18.42
N ALA A 152 25.93 -7.30 17.23
CA ALA A 152 25.44 -6.21 16.38
C ALA A 152 23.94 -6.32 16.02
N TRP A 153 23.44 -7.54 15.76
CA TRP A 153 22.03 -7.74 15.43
C TRP A 153 21.08 -7.34 16.57
N ARG A 154 21.48 -7.46 17.85
CA ARG A 154 20.70 -6.98 19.00
C ARG A 154 20.67 -5.46 19.07
N TRP A 155 21.80 -4.81 18.75
CA TRP A 155 21.87 -3.36 18.64
C TRP A 155 20.92 -2.82 17.57
N LEU A 156 20.75 -3.55 16.45
CA LEU A 156 19.80 -3.17 15.43
C LEU A 156 18.39 -3.02 16.01
N PHE A 157 17.89 -4.03 16.70
CA PHE A 157 16.55 -3.97 17.32
C PHE A 157 16.44 -2.93 18.43
N TYR A 158 17.49 -2.73 19.24
CA TYR A 158 17.47 -1.70 20.29
C TYR A 158 17.37 -0.30 19.68
N ILE A 159 18.12 -0.01 18.63
CA ILE A 159 18.14 1.31 17.98
C ILE A 159 16.85 1.54 17.22
N GLU A 160 16.43 0.61 16.35
CA GLU A 160 15.19 0.71 15.58
C GLU A 160 13.98 0.85 16.50
N GLY A 161 13.83 -0.03 17.48
CA GLY A 161 12.75 0.03 18.46
C GLY A 161 12.72 1.32 19.27
N SER A 162 13.89 1.83 19.67
CA SER A 162 13.98 3.11 20.39
C SER A 162 13.52 4.28 19.53
N ILE A 163 13.93 4.32 18.27
CA ILE A 163 13.52 5.36 17.30
C ILE A 163 11.99 5.28 17.09
N THR A 164 11.46 4.07 16.90
CA THR A 164 10.01 3.86 16.71
C THR A 164 9.21 4.30 17.92
N ILE A 165 9.67 4.00 19.15
CA ILE A 165 9.03 4.46 20.38
C ILE A 165 9.06 5.99 20.46
N CYS A 166 10.20 6.63 20.18
CA CYS A 166 10.31 8.09 20.17
C CYS A 166 9.36 8.73 19.15
N ILE A 167 9.30 8.20 17.94
CA ILE A 167 8.38 8.68 16.91
C ILE A 167 6.92 8.45 17.32
N GLY A 168 6.61 7.31 17.95
CA GLY A 168 5.29 7.01 18.49
C GLY A 168 4.84 8.05 19.53
N ILE A 169 5.72 8.39 20.48
CA ILE A 169 5.47 9.43 21.48
C ILE A 169 5.30 10.80 20.83
N MET A 170 6.19 11.17 19.90
CA MET A 170 6.11 12.44 19.17
C MET A 170 4.80 12.53 18.35
N SER A 171 4.35 11.42 17.76
CA SER A 171 3.14 11.41 16.95
C SER A 171 1.87 11.74 17.73
N MET A 172 1.81 11.37 19.01
CA MET A 172 0.69 11.73 19.89
C MET A 172 0.52 13.26 20.06
N TRP A 173 1.59 14.03 19.85
CA TRP A 173 1.59 15.48 19.98
C TRP A 173 1.49 16.19 18.60
N LEU A 174 2.03 15.59 17.56
CA LEU A 174 2.10 16.18 16.22
C LEU A 174 0.86 15.90 15.38
N LEU A 175 0.25 14.72 15.53
CA LEU A 175 -0.94 14.37 14.76
C LEU A 175 -2.15 15.17 15.27
N PRO A 176 -2.93 15.72 14.35
CA PRO A 176 -4.19 16.35 14.73
C PRO A 176 -5.21 15.27 15.10
N ASP A 177 -6.10 15.64 16.00
CA ASP A 177 -7.32 14.89 16.22
C ASP A 177 -8.29 15.09 15.02
N TYR A 178 -9.53 15.42 15.28
CA TYR A 178 -10.52 15.76 14.24
C TYR A 178 -10.54 17.24 13.93
N PRO A 179 -11.06 17.66 12.76
CA PRO A 179 -11.19 19.07 12.42
C PRO A 179 -11.93 19.91 13.48
N HIS A 180 -12.85 19.31 14.25
CA HIS A 180 -13.66 20.03 15.24
C HIS A 180 -12.98 20.25 16.60
N ASN A 181 -11.93 19.49 16.96
CA ASN A 181 -11.27 19.60 18.27
C ASN A 181 -9.74 19.84 18.18
N THR A 182 -9.22 20.06 17.00
CA THR A 182 -7.79 20.28 16.79
C THR A 182 -7.34 21.65 17.32
N ARG A 183 -6.31 21.66 18.18
CA ARG A 183 -5.86 22.84 18.93
C ARG A 183 -5.01 23.84 18.13
N TRP A 184 -4.42 23.45 17.02
CA TRP A 184 -3.43 24.24 16.28
C TRP A 184 -3.97 24.94 15.03
N ILE A 185 -5.25 24.82 14.74
CA ILE A 185 -5.94 25.55 13.67
C ILE A 185 -6.87 26.60 14.27
N SER A 186 -7.03 27.73 13.56
CA SER A 186 -7.95 28.77 13.97
C SER A 186 -9.41 28.34 13.86
N PRO A 187 -10.36 28.98 14.58
CA PRO A 187 -11.78 28.66 14.44
C PRO A 187 -12.31 28.83 13.02
N GLN A 188 -11.75 29.76 12.23
CA GLN A 188 -12.09 29.95 10.82
C GLN A 188 -11.60 28.80 9.95
N GLU A 189 -10.32 28.38 10.12
CA GLU A 189 -9.73 27.21 9.45
C GLU A 189 -10.49 25.93 9.81
N GLN A 190 -10.95 25.82 11.06
CA GLN A 190 -11.73 24.68 11.56
C GLN A 190 -13.08 24.56 10.85
N ARG A 191 -13.82 25.67 10.74
CA ARG A 191 -15.09 25.72 10.00
C ARG A 191 -14.88 25.41 8.52
N LEU A 192 -13.84 25.98 7.91
CA LEU A 192 -13.47 25.69 6.51
C LEU A 192 -13.15 24.22 6.30
N ALA A 193 -12.33 23.60 7.17
CA ALA A 193 -12.01 22.18 7.08
C ALA A 193 -13.26 21.30 7.16
N GLN A 194 -14.18 21.61 8.07
CA GLN A 194 -15.45 20.88 8.21
C GLN A 194 -16.34 21.06 6.98
N ALA A 195 -16.47 22.29 6.46
CA ALA A 195 -17.29 22.59 5.30
C ALA A 195 -16.77 21.87 4.04
N ARG A 196 -15.44 21.87 3.81
CA ARG A 196 -14.82 21.18 2.68
C ARG A 196 -15.10 19.67 2.68
N ILE A 197 -14.97 19.04 3.84
CA ILE A 197 -15.20 17.59 3.96
C ILE A 197 -16.70 17.28 3.86
N ALA A 198 -17.58 18.13 4.41
CA ALA A 198 -19.02 17.96 4.30
C ALA A 198 -19.51 18.09 2.84
N GLU A 199 -18.97 19.05 2.08
CA GLU A 199 -19.25 19.22 0.65
C GLU A 199 -18.75 18.00 -0.16
N ASP A 200 -17.51 17.57 0.05
CA ASP A 200 -16.93 16.40 -0.62
C ASP A 200 -17.68 15.09 -0.28
N ALA A 201 -18.18 14.96 0.95
CA ALA A 201 -19.04 13.86 1.38
C ALA A 201 -20.46 13.96 0.80
N GLY A 202 -21.01 15.17 0.70
CA GLY A 202 -22.37 15.41 0.19
C GLY A 202 -22.55 15.04 -1.28
N GLU A 203 -21.50 15.17 -2.09
CA GLU A 203 -21.50 14.78 -3.51
C GLU A 203 -21.40 13.26 -3.74
N ALA A 204 -20.91 12.48 -2.76
CA ALA A 204 -20.50 11.12 -3.06
C ALA A 204 -21.04 10.02 -2.14
N ASP A 205 -21.34 10.27 -0.89
CA ASP A 205 -21.65 9.23 0.08
C ASP A 205 -22.75 9.70 1.06
N LYS A 206 -23.98 9.76 0.62
CA LYS A 206 -25.10 9.62 1.56
C LYS A 206 -25.19 8.12 1.88
N ASP A 207 -24.39 7.67 2.86
CA ASP A 207 -24.61 6.35 3.46
C ASP A 207 -26.02 6.36 4.05
N ASN A 208 -26.87 5.51 3.54
CA ASN A 208 -28.14 5.24 4.18
C ASN A 208 -27.89 4.61 5.55
N LYS A 209 -28.75 4.96 6.52
CA LYS A 209 -28.68 4.42 7.90
C LYS A 209 -28.71 2.88 7.98
N GLU A 210 -29.01 2.21 6.87
CA GLU A 210 -29.10 0.75 6.74
C GLU A 210 -27.82 0.04 6.30
N ASP A 211 -26.76 0.76 5.88
CA ASP A 211 -25.49 0.16 5.46
C ASP A 211 -24.66 -0.31 6.68
N SER A 212 -25.08 -1.44 7.24
CA SER A 212 -24.31 -2.14 8.26
C SER A 212 -22.98 -2.68 7.65
N PRO A 213 -21.83 -2.54 8.35
CA PRO A 213 -20.56 -3.17 7.93
C PRO A 213 -20.68 -4.67 7.65
N LEU A 214 -21.54 -5.38 8.41
CA LEU A 214 -21.83 -6.81 8.19
C LEU A 214 -22.58 -7.05 6.87
N HIS A 215 -23.48 -6.15 6.49
CA HIS A 215 -24.16 -6.23 5.20
C HIS A 215 -23.16 -6.03 4.04
N GLY A 216 -22.27 -5.04 4.14
CA GLY A 216 -21.18 -4.81 3.19
C GLY A 216 -20.24 -6.01 3.05
N LEU A 217 -19.88 -6.65 4.18
CA LEU A 217 -19.08 -7.88 4.17
C LEU A 217 -19.82 -9.03 3.44
N LYS A 218 -21.10 -9.23 3.73
CA LYS A 218 -21.92 -10.26 3.07
C LYS A 218 -22.01 -10.03 1.56
N LEU A 219 -22.14 -8.78 1.12
CA LEU A 219 -22.14 -8.41 -0.30
C LEU A 219 -20.76 -8.65 -0.94
N ALA A 220 -19.68 -8.29 -0.26
CA ALA A 220 -18.32 -8.52 -0.76
C ALA A 220 -18.00 -10.01 -0.89
N LEU A 221 -18.45 -10.85 0.07
CA LEU A 221 -18.28 -12.30 0.02
C LEU A 221 -19.14 -12.99 -1.05
N LYS A 222 -20.18 -12.35 -1.57
CA LYS A 222 -20.99 -12.86 -2.68
C LYS A 222 -20.43 -12.45 -4.06
N ASP A 223 -19.49 -11.52 -4.10
CA ASP A 223 -18.96 -10.98 -5.34
C ASP A 223 -17.81 -11.84 -5.88
N PRO A 224 -17.95 -12.52 -7.02
CA PRO A 224 -16.91 -13.38 -7.57
C PRO A 224 -15.64 -12.59 -7.95
N LEU A 225 -15.75 -11.30 -8.31
CA LEU A 225 -14.59 -10.47 -8.63
C LEU A 225 -13.68 -10.29 -7.41
N VAL A 226 -14.24 -10.21 -6.19
CA VAL A 226 -13.44 -10.10 -4.96
C VAL A 226 -12.54 -11.33 -4.79
N TYR A 227 -13.02 -12.53 -5.11
CA TYR A 227 -12.22 -13.75 -5.06
C TYR A 227 -11.12 -13.78 -6.13
N VAL A 228 -11.46 -13.38 -7.36
CA VAL A 228 -10.47 -13.31 -8.45
C VAL A 228 -9.37 -12.31 -8.11
N PHE A 229 -9.71 -11.12 -7.61
CA PHE A 229 -8.74 -10.15 -7.13
C PHE A 229 -7.91 -10.68 -5.96
N SER A 230 -8.51 -11.42 -5.03
CA SER A 230 -7.80 -12.01 -3.89
C SER A 230 -6.76 -13.04 -4.34
N ILE A 231 -7.13 -13.94 -5.24
CA ILE A 231 -6.20 -14.94 -5.79
C ILE A 231 -5.10 -14.27 -6.62
N MET A 232 -5.46 -13.29 -7.44
CA MET A 232 -4.51 -12.48 -8.23
C MET A 232 -3.49 -11.80 -7.30
N THR A 233 -3.96 -11.14 -6.24
CA THR A 233 -3.09 -10.44 -5.29
C THR A 233 -2.24 -11.41 -4.48
N THR A 234 -2.75 -12.60 -4.13
CA THR A 234 -1.98 -13.65 -3.47
C THR A 234 -0.82 -14.12 -4.37
N ALA A 235 -1.10 -14.41 -5.64
CA ALA A 235 -0.09 -14.80 -6.61
C ALA A 235 0.93 -13.66 -6.85
N GLN A 236 0.46 -12.42 -6.94
CA GLN A 236 1.32 -11.25 -7.05
C GLN A 236 2.27 -11.11 -5.86
N LEU A 237 1.78 -11.17 -4.63
CA LEU A 237 2.60 -11.01 -3.43
C LEU A 237 3.52 -12.22 -3.20
N LEU A 238 3.13 -13.43 -3.64
CA LEU A 238 4.05 -14.56 -3.68
C LEU A 238 5.22 -14.29 -4.65
N GLY A 239 4.93 -13.78 -5.84
CA GLY A 239 5.96 -13.42 -6.81
C GLY A 239 6.84 -12.25 -6.38
N LEU A 240 6.32 -11.33 -5.54
CA LEU A 240 7.06 -10.20 -4.98
C LEU A 240 7.72 -10.51 -3.62
N SER A 241 7.59 -11.72 -3.10
CA SER A 241 8.12 -12.12 -1.78
C SER A 241 9.66 -12.05 -1.68
N PHE A 242 10.38 -11.99 -2.82
CA PHE A 242 11.82 -11.79 -2.87
C PHE A 242 12.30 -10.58 -2.06
N VAL A 243 11.42 -9.59 -1.83
CA VAL A 243 11.76 -8.38 -1.05
C VAL A 243 12.22 -8.72 0.36
N ASN A 244 11.61 -9.71 1.00
CA ASN A 244 12.02 -10.16 2.33
C ASN A 244 13.42 -10.82 2.31
N PHE A 245 13.92 -11.22 1.14
CA PHE A 245 15.20 -11.87 0.93
C PHE A 245 16.15 -11.02 0.07
N PHE A 246 15.78 -9.77 -0.22
CA PHE A 246 16.56 -8.88 -1.07
C PHE A 246 18.00 -8.67 -0.56
N PRO A 247 18.23 -8.46 0.75
CA PRO A 247 19.58 -8.38 1.31
C PRO A 247 20.38 -9.68 1.09
N THR A 248 19.75 -10.84 1.30
CA THR A 248 20.38 -12.16 1.03
C THR A 248 20.74 -12.32 -0.45
N LEU A 249 19.85 -11.92 -1.35
CA LEU A 249 20.10 -11.97 -2.81
C LEU A 249 21.26 -11.06 -3.21
N THR A 250 21.40 -9.88 -2.61
CA THR A 250 22.53 -8.98 -2.87
C THR A 250 23.83 -9.54 -2.32
N GLU A 251 23.81 -10.27 -1.21
CA GLU A 251 24.99 -10.94 -0.65
C GLU A 251 25.52 -12.03 -1.59
N THR A 252 24.63 -12.75 -2.33
CA THR A 252 25.05 -13.76 -3.33
C THR A 252 25.80 -13.17 -4.53
N LEU A 253 25.88 -11.84 -4.65
CA LEU A 253 26.71 -11.18 -5.67
C LEU A 253 28.21 -11.20 -5.33
N GLY A 254 28.60 -11.76 -4.17
CA GLY A 254 29.99 -11.91 -3.74
C GLY A 254 30.58 -10.69 -3.03
N PHE A 255 29.73 -9.75 -2.59
CA PHE A 255 30.18 -8.61 -1.80
C PHE A 255 30.11 -8.89 -0.29
N SER A 256 30.85 -8.10 0.50
CA SER A 256 30.71 -8.16 1.98
C SER A 256 29.29 -7.77 2.42
N THR A 257 28.85 -8.25 3.58
CA THR A 257 27.51 -7.95 4.14
C THR A 257 27.21 -6.45 4.14
N THR A 258 28.19 -5.61 4.59
CA THR A 258 28.03 -4.16 4.61
C THR A 258 27.84 -3.59 3.19
N VAL A 259 28.64 -4.03 2.22
CA VAL A 259 28.51 -3.59 0.82
C VAL A 259 27.19 -4.08 0.22
N SER A 260 26.75 -5.30 0.53
CA SER A 260 25.46 -5.84 0.07
C SER A 260 24.28 -5.04 0.59
N LEU A 261 24.30 -4.64 1.86
CA LEU A 261 23.29 -3.75 2.46
C LEU A 261 23.34 -2.33 1.86
N LEU A 262 24.54 -1.81 1.61
CA LEU A 262 24.70 -0.54 0.92
C LEU A 262 24.22 -0.61 -0.53
N LEU A 263 24.39 -1.73 -1.24
CA LEU A 263 23.84 -1.93 -2.59
C LEU A 263 22.31 -1.95 -2.59
N CYS A 264 21.67 -2.45 -1.53
CA CYS A 264 20.23 -2.34 -1.38
C CYS A 264 19.80 -0.87 -1.22
N ALA A 265 20.56 -0.09 -0.47
CA ALA A 265 20.25 1.28 -0.08
C ALA A 265 20.85 2.34 -1.01
N GLN A 266 22.05 2.10 -1.51
CA GLN A 266 23.01 3.03 -2.16
C GLN A 266 22.73 4.52 -1.96
N VAL A 267 23.30 5.04 -0.87
CA VAL A 267 23.56 6.46 -0.67
C VAL A 267 25.06 6.62 -0.45
N PHE A 268 25.72 7.33 -1.36
CA PHE A 268 27.08 7.88 -1.26
C PHE A 268 28.08 7.18 -0.32
N SER A 269 28.93 6.34 -0.86
CA SER A 269 30.24 6.08 -0.27
C SER A 269 31.32 6.19 -1.35
N GLY A 270 32.26 7.08 -1.11
CA GLY A 270 33.32 7.47 -2.03
C GLY A 270 34.46 6.45 -2.14
N THR A 271 34.19 5.17 -2.39
CA THR A 271 35.24 4.17 -2.55
C THR A 271 35.29 3.68 -3.99
N SER A 272 36.42 3.86 -4.59
CA SER A 272 36.76 3.64 -5.98
C SER A 272 36.61 2.18 -6.43
N THR A 273 35.54 1.87 -7.16
CA THR A 273 35.59 0.79 -8.15
C THR A 273 34.89 1.30 -9.40
N ARG A 274 35.59 1.39 -10.51
CA ARG A 274 35.13 1.99 -11.79
C ARG A 274 33.81 1.40 -12.32
N LEU A 275 33.43 0.21 -11.90
CA LEU A 275 32.15 -0.43 -12.27
C LEU A 275 30.95 0.12 -11.48
N LEU A 276 31.16 0.57 -10.24
CA LEU A 276 30.11 1.16 -9.36
C LEU A 276 29.76 2.61 -9.76
N LEU A 277 30.62 3.27 -10.53
CA LEU A 277 30.42 4.67 -10.95
C LEU A 277 29.31 4.85 -11.99
N THR A 278 28.89 3.80 -12.70
CA THR A 278 27.85 3.85 -13.72
C THR A 278 26.44 3.62 -13.15
N VAL A 279 26.32 3.03 -11.95
CA VAL A 279 25.03 2.67 -11.33
C VAL A 279 24.84 3.43 -10.02
N ARG A 280 24.78 4.75 -10.11
CA ARG A 280 24.64 5.66 -8.94
C ARG A 280 23.20 5.77 -8.39
N ARG A 281 22.28 4.86 -8.71
CA ARG A 281 20.88 4.99 -8.31
C ARG A 281 20.42 3.74 -7.56
N PRO A 282 19.93 3.86 -6.29
CA PRO A 282 19.43 2.71 -5.53
C PRO A 282 18.19 2.14 -6.21
N PRO A 283 18.04 0.80 -6.30
CA PRO A 283 16.89 0.15 -6.92
C PRO A 283 15.55 0.64 -6.33
N TRP A 284 15.50 0.78 -5.03
CA TRP A 284 14.29 1.18 -4.32
C TRP A 284 13.91 2.64 -4.47
N VAL A 285 14.89 3.58 -4.53
CA VAL A 285 14.63 5.00 -4.81
C VAL A 285 14.18 5.17 -6.26
N PHE A 286 14.80 4.46 -7.19
CA PHE A 286 14.35 4.43 -8.57
C PHE A 286 12.91 3.90 -8.67
N SER A 287 12.60 2.80 -8.00
CA SER A 287 11.25 2.24 -7.95
C SER A 287 10.22 3.21 -7.34
N ALA A 288 10.59 3.99 -6.32
CA ALA A 288 9.71 5.00 -5.73
C ALA A 288 9.38 6.13 -6.73
N ILE A 289 10.37 6.62 -7.46
CA ILE A 289 10.16 7.64 -8.52
C ILE A 289 9.24 7.08 -9.60
N VAL A 290 9.53 5.87 -10.07
CA VAL A 290 8.73 5.17 -11.07
C VAL A 290 7.31 4.96 -10.58
N CYS A 291 7.10 4.57 -9.32
CA CYS A 291 5.78 4.39 -8.72
C CYS A 291 4.95 5.68 -8.76
N CYS A 292 5.55 6.83 -8.40
CA CYS A 292 4.86 8.12 -8.45
C CYS A 292 4.51 8.54 -9.89
N LEU A 293 5.43 8.37 -10.83
CA LEU A 293 5.19 8.67 -12.24
C LEU A 293 4.12 7.77 -12.85
N ASN A 294 4.16 6.47 -12.53
CA ASN A 294 3.18 5.51 -12.98
C ASN A 294 1.79 5.82 -12.45
N ALA A 295 1.66 6.14 -11.15
CA ALA A 295 0.39 6.51 -10.55
C ALA A 295 -0.18 7.79 -11.18
N TRP A 296 0.67 8.82 -11.36
CA TRP A 296 0.26 10.06 -12.02
C TRP A 296 -0.23 9.82 -13.46
N HIS A 297 0.48 9.00 -14.23
CA HIS A 297 0.10 8.68 -15.61
C HIS A 297 -1.19 7.83 -15.65
N ALA A 298 -1.33 6.85 -14.76
CA ALA A 298 -2.51 6.02 -14.65
C ALA A 298 -3.77 6.82 -14.28
N ASP A 299 -3.64 7.83 -13.40
CA ASP A 299 -4.76 8.71 -13.05
C ASP A 299 -5.14 9.64 -14.20
N ARG A 300 -4.16 10.06 -15.02
CA ARG A 300 -4.42 10.91 -16.18
C ARG A 300 -5.07 10.16 -17.35
N THR A 301 -4.68 8.90 -17.55
CA THR A 301 -5.20 8.07 -18.65
C THR A 301 -6.47 7.31 -18.29
N GLY A 302 -6.76 7.12 -17.01
CA GLY A 302 -7.84 6.27 -16.50
C GLY A 302 -7.61 4.78 -16.74
N GLU A 303 -6.46 4.38 -17.28
CA GLU A 303 -6.09 3.00 -17.59
C GLU A 303 -5.36 2.39 -16.39
N ARG A 304 -5.72 1.17 -15.98
CA ARG A 304 -5.16 0.49 -14.80
C ARG A 304 -4.37 -0.77 -15.16
N PHE A 305 -4.85 -1.55 -16.11
CA PHE A 305 -4.27 -2.85 -16.43
C PHE A 305 -2.79 -2.79 -16.86
N PHE A 306 -2.43 -1.93 -17.82
CA PHE A 306 -1.04 -1.84 -18.27
C PHE A 306 -0.12 -1.22 -17.23
N HIS A 307 -0.65 -0.28 -16.41
CA HIS A 307 0.11 0.33 -15.31
C HIS A 307 0.39 -0.64 -14.16
N ILE A 308 -0.38 -1.72 -14.06
CA ILE A 308 -0.17 -2.81 -13.11
C ILE A 308 0.70 -3.90 -13.75
N SER A 309 0.22 -4.49 -14.84
CA SER A 309 0.81 -5.68 -15.46
C SER A 309 2.15 -5.41 -16.14
N GLY A 310 2.36 -4.22 -16.68
CA GLY A 310 3.61 -3.85 -17.34
C GLY A 310 4.83 -3.95 -16.42
N TRP A 311 4.66 -3.58 -15.15
CA TRP A 311 5.72 -3.70 -14.15
C TRP A 311 5.95 -5.16 -13.72
N TRP A 312 4.92 -6.00 -13.72
CA TRP A 312 5.07 -7.43 -13.47
C TRP A 312 5.83 -8.12 -14.59
N TRP A 313 5.59 -7.71 -15.84
CA TRP A 313 6.37 -8.19 -16.99
C TRP A 313 7.86 -7.81 -16.86
N GLY A 314 8.14 -6.60 -16.37
CA GLY A 314 9.50 -6.19 -16.03
C GLY A 314 10.16 -7.10 -14.97
N VAL A 315 9.41 -7.46 -13.93
CA VAL A 315 9.88 -8.41 -12.89
C VAL A 315 10.10 -9.82 -13.47
N ILE A 316 9.20 -10.28 -14.33
CA ILE A 316 9.35 -11.58 -15.02
C ILE A 316 10.65 -11.61 -15.84
N VAL A 317 10.92 -10.54 -16.58
CA VAL A 317 12.21 -10.38 -17.30
C VAL A 317 13.39 -10.40 -16.32
N GLY A 318 13.28 -9.72 -15.18
CA GLY A 318 14.26 -9.76 -14.11
C GLY A 318 14.53 -11.17 -13.59
N PHE A 319 13.49 -11.97 -13.34
CA PHE A 319 13.65 -13.37 -12.93
C PHE A 319 14.29 -14.23 -14.02
N ILE A 320 13.89 -14.06 -15.29
CA ILE A 320 14.51 -14.77 -16.42
C ILE A 320 16.00 -14.45 -16.50
N MET A 321 16.39 -13.18 -16.36
CA MET A 321 17.81 -12.79 -16.32
C MET A 321 18.54 -13.44 -15.13
N GLY A 322 17.93 -13.40 -13.93
CA GLY A 322 18.51 -14.02 -12.73
C GLY A 322 18.67 -15.54 -12.84
N LEU A 323 17.77 -16.21 -13.55
CA LEU A 323 17.83 -17.65 -13.84
C LEU A 323 18.88 -17.99 -14.90
N SER A 324 19.13 -17.10 -15.86
CA SER A 324 19.95 -17.37 -17.03
C SER A 324 21.44 -17.22 -16.78
N THR A 325 21.87 -16.45 -15.77
CA THR A 325 23.28 -16.15 -15.56
C THR A 325 23.62 -15.88 -14.10
N MET A 326 24.85 -16.25 -13.72
CA MET A 326 25.46 -15.92 -12.43
C MET A 326 26.35 -14.67 -12.51
N HIS A 327 26.45 -14.02 -13.67
CA HIS A 327 27.26 -12.82 -13.83
C HIS A 327 26.73 -11.67 -12.98
N THR A 328 27.57 -11.11 -12.09
CA THR A 328 27.21 -10.11 -11.07
C THR A 328 26.47 -8.92 -11.65
N GLY A 329 26.93 -8.36 -12.79
CA GLY A 329 26.30 -7.20 -13.41
C GLY A 329 24.89 -7.48 -13.91
N ALA A 330 24.64 -8.63 -14.54
CA ALA A 330 23.31 -9.00 -15.02
C ALA A 330 22.37 -9.29 -13.85
N ARG A 331 22.82 -9.98 -12.82
CA ARG A 331 22.03 -10.21 -11.59
C ARG A 331 21.71 -8.90 -10.89
N TYR A 332 22.61 -7.93 -10.86
CA TYR A 332 22.32 -6.62 -10.28
C TYR A 332 21.24 -5.87 -11.07
N VAL A 333 21.30 -5.91 -12.42
CA VAL A 333 20.23 -5.33 -13.27
C VAL A 333 18.89 -6.05 -13.03
N SER A 334 18.91 -7.38 -12.86
CA SER A 334 17.68 -8.13 -12.54
C SER A 334 17.03 -7.65 -11.25
N LEU A 335 17.81 -7.34 -10.21
CA LEU A 335 17.30 -6.79 -8.94
C LEU A 335 16.62 -5.43 -9.12
N PHE A 336 17.08 -4.57 -10.04
CA PHE A 336 16.41 -3.32 -10.39
C PHE A 336 15.02 -3.56 -10.99
N LEU A 337 14.95 -4.47 -11.97
CA LEU A 337 13.68 -4.83 -12.60
C LEU A 337 12.71 -5.43 -11.56
N MET A 338 13.23 -6.31 -10.69
CA MET A 338 12.44 -6.91 -9.63
C MET A 338 11.89 -5.85 -8.65
N ALA A 339 12.71 -4.90 -8.21
CA ALA A 339 12.28 -3.83 -7.29
C ALA A 339 11.11 -3.00 -7.84
N CYS A 340 11.02 -2.80 -9.16
CA CYS A 340 9.93 -2.05 -9.79
C CYS A 340 8.57 -2.75 -9.70
N GLY A 341 8.50 -4.03 -9.37
CA GLY A 341 7.26 -4.80 -9.29
C GLY A 341 6.25 -4.27 -8.25
N TYR A 342 6.75 -3.65 -7.20
CA TYR A 342 5.89 -3.02 -6.18
C TYR A 342 5.08 -1.83 -6.71
N THR A 343 5.49 -1.22 -7.81
CA THR A 343 4.72 -0.20 -8.52
C THR A 343 3.35 -0.73 -8.95
N GLY A 344 3.30 -1.97 -9.47
CA GLY A 344 2.05 -2.63 -9.83
C GLY A 344 1.19 -2.97 -8.61
N PHE A 345 1.80 -3.39 -7.48
CA PHE A 345 1.05 -3.70 -6.27
C PHE A 345 0.31 -2.48 -5.70
N ALA A 346 0.96 -1.32 -5.65
CA ALA A 346 0.33 -0.09 -5.16
C ALA A 346 -0.96 0.25 -5.93
N MET A 347 -0.97 -0.03 -7.24
CA MET A 347 -2.13 0.23 -8.10
C MET A 347 -3.23 -0.84 -8.01
N THR A 348 -2.91 -2.07 -7.57
CA THR A 348 -3.88 -3.17 -7.49
C THR A 348 -5.03 -2.84 -6.54
N LEU A 349 -4.76 -2.34 -5.33
CA LEU A 349 -5.81 -1.97 -4.37
C LEU A 349 -6.64 -0.77 -4.85
N VAL A 350 -6.04 0.15 -5.59
CA VAL A 350 -6.77 1.25 -6.25
C VAL A 350 -7.71 0.67 -7.32
N TRP A 351 -7.26 -0.30 -8.10
CA TRP A 351 -8.11 -0.97 -9.09
C TRP A 351 -9.29 -1.69 -8.45
N VAL A 352 -9.07 -2.43 -7.35
CA VAL A 352 -10.17 -3.04 -6.56
C VAL A 352 -11.19 -1.98 -6.13
N SER A 353 -10.73 -0.83 -5.63
CA SER A 353 -11.63 0.24 -5.17
C SER A 353 -12.42 0.88 -6.32
N ASN A 354 -11.88 0.88 -7.54
CA ASN A 354 -12.54 1.40 -8.74
C ASN A 354 -13.53 0.40 -9.34
N VAL A 355 -13.33 -0.90 -9.12
CA VAL A 355 -14.22 -1.97 -9.61
C VAL A 355 -15.36 -2.24 -8.63
N VAL A 356 -15.07 -2.29 -7.34
CA VAL A 356 -16.09 -2.48 -6.29
C VAL A 356 -16.48 -1.11 -5.74
N VAL A 357 -17.24 -0.33 -6.54
CA VAL A 357 -17.52 1.08 -6.21
C VAL A 357 -18.56 1.21 -5.11
N ARG A 358 -19.63 0.40 -5.12
CA ARG A 358 -20.80 0.61 -4.26
C ARG A 358 -21.40 -0.71 -3.75
N PRO A 359 -22.09 -0.66 -2.59
CA PRO A 359 -22.10 0.42 -1.62
C PRO A 359 -20.71 0.60 -0.92
N PRO A 360 -20.44 1.74 -0.25
CA PRO A 360 -19.14 2.00 0.39
C PRO A 360 -18.71 0.92 1.39
N ALA A 361 -19.65 0.35 2.15
CA ALA A 361 -19.38 -0.74 3.07
C ALA A 361 -18.88 -2.01 2.36
N LYS A 362 -19.43 -2.35 1.17
CA LYS A 362 -18.96 -3.44 0.32
C LYS A 362 -17.55 -3.17 -0.19
N ARG A 363 -17.26 -1.95 -0.66
CA ARG A 363 -15.94 -1.56 -1.16
C ARG A 363 -14.86 -1.72 -0.08
N ALA A 364 -15.11 -1.23 1.13
CA ALA A 364 -14.15 -1.36 2.23
C ALA A 364 -13.94 -2.82 2.66
N ALA A 365 -15.00 -3.60 2.74
CA ALA A 365 -14.89 -5.04 3.01
C ALA A 365 -14.10 -5.76 1.91
N ALA A 366 -14.36 -5.45 0.64
CA ALA A 366 -13.64 -6.02 -0.50
C ALA A 366 -12.14 -5.70 -0.47
N ILE A 367 -11.76 -4.45 -0.20
CA ILE A 367 -10.35 -4.04 -0.04
C ILE A 367 -9.71 -4.82 1.13
N GLY A 368 -10.41 -4.95 2.25
CA GLY A 368 -9.93 -5.72 3.41
C GLY A 368 -9.72 -7.20 3.11
N ILE A 369 -10.67 -7.82 2.40
CA ILE A 369 -10.59 -9.25 1.98
C ILE A 369 -9.43 -9.44 1.01
N VAL A 370 -9.35 -8.63 -0.05
CA VAL A 370 -8.30 -8.74 -1.08
C VAL A 370 -6.92 -8.51 -0.48
N ASN A 371 -6.76 -7.51 0.38
CA ASN A 371 -5.48 -7.27 1.05
C ASN A 371 -5.15 -8.36 2.08
N GLY A 372 -6.13 -8.79 2.88
CA GLY A 372 -5.94 -9.86 3.87
C GLY A 372 -5.56 -11.19 3.22
N ILE A 373 -6.37 -11.69 2.29
CA ILE A 373 -6.10 -12.93 1.56
C ILE A 373 -4.84 -12.78 0.70
N GLY A 374 -4.66 -11.63 0.04
CA GLY A 374 -3.48 -11.36 -0.76
C GLY A 374 -2.17 -11.51 0.01
N ASN A 375 -2.12 -11.08 1.28
CA ASN A 375 -0.92 -11.23 2.11
C ASN A 375 -0.58 -12.70 2.48
N LEU A 376 -1.47 -13.66 2.23
CA LEU A 376 -1.10 -15.09 2.27
C LEU A 376 0.01 -15.41 1.24
N GLY A 377 0.11 -14.63 0.16
CA GLY A 377 1.24 -14.73 -0.78
C GLY A 377 2.59 -14.45 -0.13
N ASN A 378 2.68 -13.46 0.75
CA ASN A 378 3.91 -13.19 1.53
C ASN A 378 4.18 -14.31 2.55
N LEU A 379 3.13 -14.86 3.19
CA LEU A 379 3.25 -16.00 4.09
C LEU A 379 3.82 -17.22 3.34
N MET A 380 3.26 -17.56 2.18
CA MET A 380 3.78 -18.64 1.33
C MET A 380 5.20 -18.33 0.86
N GLY A 381 5.47 -17.07 0.53
CA GLY A 381 6.79 -16.58 0.12
C GLY A 381 7.87 -16.80 1.17
N SER A 382 7.53 -16.77 2.46
CA SER A 382 8.48 -17.04 3.54
C SER A 382 9.07 -18.45 3.50
N TYR A 383 8.40 -19.38 2.84
CA TYR A 383 8.85 -20.77 2.69
C TYR A 383 9.43 -21.08 1.29
N THR A 384 9.34 -20.13 0.35
CA THR A 384 9.85 -20.30 -1.02
C THR A 384 11.32 -19.95 -1.18
N TRP A 385 11.92 -19.18 -0.28
CA TRP A 385 13.30 -18.73 -0.36
C TRP A 385 14.19 -19.49 0.63
N LYS A 386 14.35 -20.80 0.41
CA LYS A 386 15.13 -21.68 1.27
C LYS A 386 16.63 -21.44 1.09
N ALA A 387 17.39 -21.48 2.21
CA ALA A 387 18.84 -21.36 2.18
C ALA A 387 19.51 -22.44 1.34
N ASP A 388 19.00 -23.67 1.37
CA ASP A 388 19.52 -24.81 0.59
C ASP A 388 19.50 -24.59 -0.94
N TRP A 389 18.70 -23.64 -1.42
CA TRP A 389 18.62 -23.29 -2.84
C TRP A 389 19.61 -22.18 -3.25
N GLY A 390 20.35 -21.66 -2.26
CA GLY A 390 21.43 -20.71 -2.52
C GLY A 390 22.67 -21.36 -3.14
N PRO A 391 23.56 -20.57 -3.76
CA PRO A 391 23.45 -19.11 -3.99
C PRO A 391 22.62 -18.73 -5.23
N GLY A 392 22.20 -19.71 -6.05
CA GLY A 392 21.49 -19.49 -7.31
C GLY A 392 20.02 -19.07 -7.13
N TYR A 393 19.33 -19.67 -6.15
CA TYR A 393 17.89 -19.50 -5.88
C TYR A 393 16.98 -19.73 -7.09
N HIS A 394 17.38 -20.66 -8.00
CA HIS A 394 16.66 -20.92 -9.25
C HIS A 394 15.23 -21.39 -9.00
N GLN A 395 15.01 -22.28 -8.04
CA GLN A 395 13.68 -22.78 -7.69
C GLN A 395 12.77 -21.66 -7.16
N SER A 396 13.30 -20.80 -6.28
CA SER A 396 12.58 -19.64 -5.73
C SER A 396 12.18 -18.66 -6.82
N MET A 397 13.11 -18.35 -7.73
CA MET A 397 12.85 -17.44 -8.85
C MET A 397 11.83 -18.04 -9.83
N ALA A 398 11.90 -19.36 -10.10
CA ALA A 398 10.94 -20.05 -10.97
C ALA A 398 9.52 -20.03 -10.38
N ILE A 399 9.37 -20.30 -9.07
CA ILE A 399 8.08 -20.23 -8.37
C ILE A 399 7.53 -18.81 -8.44
N SER A 400 8.35 -17.80 -8.15
CA SER A 400 7.96 -16.39 -8.16
C SER A 400 7.55 -15.93 -9.56
N LEU A 401 8.28 -16.35 -10.60
CA LEU A 401 7.98 -16.10 -12.00
C LEU A 401 6.60 -16.70 -12.38
N ALA A 402 6.39 -17.98 -12.04
CA ALA A 402 5.13 -18.66 -12.32
C ALA A 402 3.94 -17.98 -11.63
N ALA A 403 4.14 -17.55 -10.39
CA ALA A 403 3.12 -16.81 -9.63
C ALA A 403 2.76 -15.47 -10.31
N LEU A 404 3.74 -14.69 -10.76
CA LEU A 404 3.49 -13.43 -11.50
C LEU A 404 2.85 -13.65 -12.86
N ALA A 405 3.26 -14.69 -13.59
CA ALA A 405 2.63 -15.07 -14.85
C ALA A 405 1.16 -15.42 -14.63
N PHE A 406 0.86 -16.21 -13.60
CA PHE A 406 -0.52 -16.55 -13.23
C PHE A 406 -1.32 -15.30 -12.81
N SER A 407 -0.73 -14.39 -12.02
CA SER A 407 -1.36 -13.12 -11.67
C SER A 407 -1.67 -12.28 -12.91
N THR A 408 -0.77 -12.26 -13.90
CA THR A 408 -0.99 -11.58 -15.19
C THR A 408 -2.18 -12.19 -15.96
N VAL A 409 -2.29 -13.51 -16.01
CA VAL A 409 -3.44 -14.17 -16.67
C VAL A 409 -4.76 -13.78 -16.01
N LEU A 410 -4.81 -13.76 -14.67
CA LEU A 410 -5.99 -13.32 -13.93
C LEU A 410 -6.30 -11.84 -14.18
N SER A 411 -5.31 -10.97 -14.25
CA SER A 411 -5.52 -9.54 -14.54
C SER A 411 -6.08 -9.32 -15.95
N VAL A 412 -5.64 -10.10 -16.94
CA VAL A 412 -6.24 -10.10 -18.29
C VAL A 412 -7.70 -10.54 -18.24
N GLY A 413 -8.03 -11.58 -17.47
CA GLY A 413 -9.39 -12.04 -17.28
C GLY A 413 -10.30 -10.96 -16.66
N ILE A 414 -9.82 -10.29 -15.62
CA ILE A 414 -10.55 -9.16 -14.99
C ILE A 414 -10.77 -8.05 -16.02
N ARG A 415 -9.72 -7.62 -16.74
CA ARG A 415 -9.83 -6.59 -17.76
C ARG A 415 -10.88 -6.94 -18.83
N GLN A 416 -10.82 -8.17 -19.34
CA GLN A 416 -11.79 -8.61 -20.36
C GLN A 416 -13.23 -8.61 -19.85
N ASN A 417 -13.43 -9.01 -18.58
CA ASN A 417 -14.75 -8.94 -17.95
C ASN A 417 -15.25 -7.50 -17.85
N LEU A 418 -14.40 -6.57 -17.38
CA LEU A 418 -14.76 -5.15 -17.25
C LEU A 418 -15.04 -4.49 -18.60
N VAL A 419 -14.26 -4.81 -19.64
CA VAL A 419 -14.50 -4.34 -21.02
C VAL A 419 -15.86 -4.84 -21.53
N ARG A 420 -16.19 -6.11 -21.29
CA ARG A 420 -17.49 -6.67 -21.67
C ARG A 420 -18.64 -5.99 -20.93
N GLU A 421 -18.49 -5.75 -19.64
CA GLU A 421 -19.51 -5.03 -18.85
C GLU A 421 -19.69 -3.59 -19.33
N ASN A 422 -18.60 -2.87 -19.64
CA ASN A 422 -18.69 -1.52 -20.21
C ASN A 422 -19.39 -1.53 -21.58
N GLN A 423 -19.10 -2.52 -22.44
CA GLN A 423 -19.80 -2.68 -23.73
C GLN A 423 -21.30 -3.00 -23.56
N ARG A 424 -21.65 -3.71 -22.47
CA ARG A 424 -23.06 -3.94 -22.12
C ARG A 424 -23.73 -2.64 -21.69
N PHE A 425 -23.07 -1.83 -20.85
CA PHE A 425 -23.58 -0.51 -20.46
C PHE A 425 -23.75 0.42 -21.67
N ASP A 426 -22.81 0.41 -22.63
CA ASP A 426 -22.92 1.19 -23.86
C ASP A 426 -24.12 0.76 -24.74
N LYS A 427 -24.42 -0.53 -24.76
CA LYS A 427 -25.61 -1.05 -25.47
C LYS A 427 -26.91 -0.73 -24.73
N GLU A 428 -26.91 -0.88 -23.40
CA GLU A 428 -28.06 -0.57 -22.53
C GLU A 428 -28.37 0.93 -22.52
N ASP A 429 -27.38 1.81 -22.59
CA ASP A 429 -27.55 3.27 -22.72
C ASP A 429 -28.15 3.66 -24.10
N ARG A 430 -27.99 2.81 -25.14
CA ARG A 430 -28.56 3.00 -26.47
C ARG A 430 -29.95 2.36 -26.65
N LEU A 431 -30.19 1.28 -25.89
CA LEU A 431 -31.48 0.57 -25.87
C LEU A 431 -32.09 0.88 -24.49
N GLU A 432 -33.37 1.26 -24.45
CA GLU A 432 -34.08 1.58 -23.20
C GLU A 432 -33.64 0.72 -22.00
N ILE A 433 -33.21 1.39 -20.94
CA ILE A 433 -32.52 0.86 -19.75
C ILE A 433 -33.35 -0.28 -19.15
N ASP A 434 -32.72 -1.42 -18.87
CA ASP A 434 -33.32 -2.53 -18.11
C ASP A 434 -33.70 -2.05 -16.69
N ALA A 435 -34.97 -1.64 -16.52
CA ALA A 435 -35.53 -1.06 -15.32
C ALA A 435 -35.30 -1.95 -14.07
N ASN A 436 -35.37 -3.27 -14.24
CA ASN A 436 -35.20 -4.23 -13.16
C ASN A 436 -33.81 -4.17 -12.52
N ARG A 437 -32.77 -3.97 -13.31
CA ARG A 437 -31.39 -3.84 -12.83
C ARG A 437 -31.14 -2.53 -12.09
N VAL A 438 -31.80 -1.46 -12.54
CA VAL A 438 -31.70 -0.16 -11.85
C VAL A 438 -32.47 -0.20 -10.54
N GLU A 439 -33.63 -0.88 -10.53
CA GLU A 439 -34.44 -1.06 -9.32
C GLU A 439 -33.72 -1.91 -8.26
N GLU A 440 -33.02 -2.96 -8.66
CA GLU A 440 -32.19 -3.76 -7.76
C GLU A 440 -31.01 -2.95 -7.20
N ALA A 441 -30.33 -2.16 -8.03
CA ALA A 441 -29.27 -1.26 -7.61
C ALA A 441 -29.80 -0.16 -6.67
N ALA A 442 -30.94 0.44 -6.96
CA ALA A 442 -31.60 1.43 -6.11
C ALA A 442 -31.93 0.83 -4.74
N ARG A 443 -32.44 -0.40 -4.71
CA ARG A 443 -32.76 -1.13 -3.48
C ARG A 443 -31.51 -1.48 -2.67
N LEU A 444 -30.40 -1.88 -3.33
CA LEU A 444 -29.12 -2.19 -2.67
C LEU A 444 -28.45 -0.93 -2.13
N GLU A 445 -28.57 0.19 -2.82
CA GLU A 445 -27.98 1.48 -2.44
C GLU A 445 -28.93 2.31 -1.54
N GLY A 446 -30.20 1.88 -1.34
CA GLY A 446 -31.21 2.61 -0.57
C GLY A 446 -31.55 3.99 -1.11
N ILE A 447 -31.47 4.20 -2.43
CA ILE A 447 -31.74 5.44 -3.14
C ILE A 447 -32.98 5.31 -4.01
N SER A 448 -33.55 6.45 -4.49
CA SER A 448 -34.65 6.39 -5.43
C SER A 448 -34.22 5.82 -6.79
N PHE A 449 -35.19 5.22 -7.52
CA PHE A 449 -34.97 4.73 -8.88
C PHE A 449 -34.41 5.84 -9.81
N GLU A 450 -34.92 7.06 -9.72
CA GLU A 450 -34.44 8.20 -10.50
C GLU A 450 -32.97 8.54 -10.19
N GLN A 451 -32.61 8.54 -8.91
CA GLN A 451 -31.23 8.78 -8.48
C GLN A 451 -30.28 7.64 -8.92
N ALA A 452 -30.74 6.39 -8.88
CA ALA A 452 -29.98 5.24 -9.38
C ALA A 452 -29.77 5.33 -10.89
N MET A 453 -30.81 5.76 -11.63
CA MET A 453 -30.76 6.00 -13.08
C MET A 453 -29.75 7.08 -13.44
N GLU A 454 -29.82 8.25 -12.78
CA GLU A 454 -28.94 9.38 -13.05
C GLU A 454 -27.48 9.03 -12.76
N ARG A 455 -27.23 8.31 -11.66
CA ARG A 455 -25.88 7.84 -11.27
C ARG A 455 -25.33 6.76 -12.19
N ARG A 456 -26.15 5.97 -12.86
CA ARG A 456 -25.77 4.94 -13.81
C ARG A 456 -25.46 5.50 -15.19
N ARG A 457 -26.15 6.56 -15.60
CA ARG A 457 -25.87 7.26 -16.85
C ARG A 457 -24.43 7.78 -16.84
N GLY A 458 -23.60 7.28 -17.77
CA GLY A 458 -22.19 7.68 -17.92
C GLY A 458 -21.19 6.97 -16.98
N PHE A 459 -21.63 6.06 -16.09
CA PHE A 459 -20.68 5.26 -15.31
C PHE A 459 -19.98 4.21 -16.16
N ARG A 460 -18.65 4.17 -16.10
CA ARG A 460 -17.83 3.13 -16.74
C ARG A 460 -16.73 2.68 -15.78
N TYR A 461 -16.47 1.37 -15.81
CA TYR A 461 -15.34 0.81 -15.06
C TYR A 461 -14.01 1.26 -15.68
N LEU A 462 -13.04 1.60 -14.83
CA LEU A 462 -11.66 1.82 -15.23
C LEU A 462 -10.96 0.45 -15.34
N TYR A 463 -10.35 0.16 -16.49
CA TYR A 463 -9.72 -1.13 -16.78
C TYR A 463 -8.30 -1.03 -17.31
#